data_8aaee2c0e6e402c8f8b9badf5ec03a1f
#
_entry.id   8aaee2c0e6e402c8f8b9badf5ec03a1f
#
_cell.length_a   1.000
_cell.length_b   1.000
_cell.length_c   1.000
_cell.angle_alpha   90.00
_cell.angle_beta   90.00
_cell.angle_gamma   90.00
#
_symmetry.space_group_name_H-M   'P 1'
#
loop_
_entity.id
_entity.type
_entity.pdbx_description
1 polymer ?
#
loop_
_entity_poly.entity_id
_entity_poly.type
_entity_poly.pdbx_seq_one_letter_code
_entity_poly.pdbx_strand_id
1 'polypeptide(L)'
;MALVQHEEHVYGICSDALDDYGYVLSLQTSGYLHKCTNTEQPFGVALTSTKNPITGANQTNQRVAVVRRGVAKVKLVSTNSAIYKGNYVGVSGTAGYVDKLTINTSSVANLWASLRKCVGIAMENKSANSGGYIEVLLLLGGV
;
A
#
# COMPACT_ATOMS: atom_id res chain seq x y z
N MET A 1 -21.86 -14.23 -15.81
CA MET A 1 -20.72 -13.56 -16.46
C MET A 1 -19.58 -13.47 -15.43
N ALA A 2 -18.46 -14.02 -15.79
CA ALA A 2 -17.28 -13.90 -14.93
C ALA A 2 -16.80 -12.44 -14.97
N LEU A 3 -16.72 -11.81 -13.81
CA LEU A 3 -16.01 -10.57 -13.67
C LEU A 3 -14.54 -10.83 -13.91
N VAL A 4 -14.03 -10.38 -15.03
CA VAL A 4 -12.60 -10.41 -15.27
C VAL A 4 -12.01 -9.24 -14.51
N GLN A 5 -11.42 -9.52 -13.36
CA GLN A 5 -10.60 -8.56 -12.67
C GLN A 5 -9.27 -8.49 -13.42
N HIS A 6 -9.06 -7.40 -14.13
CA HIS A 6 -7.75 -7.11 -14.68
C HIS A 6 -6.88 -6.56 -13.55
N GLU A 7 -6.16 -7.45 -12.90
CA GLU A 7 -5.09 -7.04 -12.00
C GLU A 7 -3.85 -6.79 -12.85
N GLU A 8 -3.34 -5.56 -12.78
CA GLU A 8 -2.08 -5.22 -13.42
C GLU A 8 -0.96 -5.54 -12.47
N HIS A 9 -0.20 -6.61 -12.76
CA HIS A 9 0.95 -7.03 -11.98
C HIS A 9 2.24 -6.53 -12.61
N VAL A 10 3.11 -5.97 -11.79
CA VAL A 10 4.46 -5.57 -12.14
C VAL A 10 5.41 -6.31 -11.21
N TYR A 11 6.57 -6.68 -11.72
CA TYR A 11 7.61 -7.31 -10.91
C TYR A 11 8.76 -6.35 -10.70
N GLY A 12 9.31 -6.33 -9.52
CA GLY A 12 10.45 -5.51 -9.18
C GLY A 12 11.27 -6.12 -8.06
N ILE A 13 12.45 -5.57 -7.82
CA ILE A 13 13.31 -5.99 -6.72
C ILE A 13 13.03 -5.08 -5.54
N CYS A 14 12.63 -5.68 -4.42
CA CYS A 14 12.43 -4.96 -3.16
C CYS A 14 13.69 -5.00 -2.33
N SER A 15 14.21 -3.82 -1.96
CA SER A 15 15.40 -3.72 -1.12
C SER A 15 15.13 -4.06 0.35
N ASP A 16 13.88 -3.93 0.78
CA ASP A 16 13.47 -4.28 2.14
C ASP A 16 13.10 -5.75 2.26
N ALA A 17 13.24 -6.30 3.45
CA ALA A 17 12.70 -7.61 3.79
C ALA A 17 11.20 -7.46 4.09
N LEU A 18 10.37 -8.20 3.36
CA LEU A 18 8.93 -8.23 3.57
C LEU A 18 8.54 -9.58 4.17
N ASP A 19 8.10 -9.56 5.41
CA ASP A 19 7.71 -10.78 6.12
C ASP A 19 6.37 -11.35 5.64
N ASP A 20 5.59 -10.54 4.92
CA ASP A 20 4.26 -10.89 4.45
C ASP A 20 3.89 -10.06 3.22
N TYR A 21 2.76 -10.35 2.60
CA TYR A 21 2.17 -9.54 1.55
C TYR A 21 1.45 -8.31 2.13
N GLY A 22 1.02 -7.41 1.27
CA GLY A 22 0.16 -6.28 1.64
C GLY A 22 0.88 -4.98 1.95
N TYR A 23 2.20 -4.95 1.92
CA TYR A 23 2.96 -3.71 2.09
C TYR A 23 2.79 -2.78 0.91
N VAL A 24 2.54 -1.50 1.18
CA VAL A 24 2.60 -0.45 0.16
C VAL A 24 4.07 -0.14 -0.14
N LEU A 25 4.42 -0.18 -1.41
CA LEU A 25 5.80 0.04 -1.87
C LEU A 25 5.90 1.32 -2.67
N SER A 26 7.05 1.96 -2.61
CA SER A 26 7.43 3.08 -3.47
C SER A 26 8.60 2.69 -4.36
N LEU A 27 8.70 3.37 -5.51
CA LEU A 27 9.78 3.15 -6.46
C LEU A 27 10.87 4.19 -6.21
N GLN A 28 12.07 3.73 -5.90
CA GLN A 28 13.24 4.58 -5.70
C GLN A 28 13.89 4.96 -7.05
N THR A 29 14.66 6.03 -7.03
CA THR A 29 15.42 6.47 -8.23
C THR A 29 16.44 5.43 -8.69
N SER A 30 16.88 4.55 -7.79
CA SER A 30 17.75 3.41 -8.14
C SER A 30 17.05 2.31 -8.93
N GLY A 31 15.71 2.36 -9.03
CA GLY A 31 14.89 1.31 -9.64
C GLY A 31 14.45 0.22 -8.67
N TYR A 32 14.92 0.22 -7.44
CA TYR A 32 14.45 -0.70 -6.40
C TYR A 32 13.14 -0.23 -5.79
N LEU A 33 12.36 -1.18 -5.32
CA LEU A 33 11.17 -0.93 -4.51
C LEU A 33 11.54 -0.99 -3.03
N HIS A 34 10.84 -0.23 -2.21
CA HIS A 34 10.96 -0.31 -0.76
C HIS A 34 9.63 0.05 -0.09
N LYS A 35 9.50 -0.19 1.21
CA LYS A 35 8.31 0.18 1.97
C LYS A 35 8.08 1.69 1.86
N CYS A 36 6.89 2.06 1.40
CA CYS A 36 6.54 3.45 1.16
C CYS A 36 6.45 4.23 2.47
N THR A 37 7.18 5.33 2.58
CA THR A 37 7.05 6.28 3.70
C THR A 37 5.97 7.32 3.40
N ASN A 38 5.56 8.08 4.40
CA ASN A 38 4.49 9.07 4.26
C ASN A 38 4.90 10.33 3.46
N THR A 39 6.17 10.44 3.08
CA THR A 39 6.68 11.53 2.22
C THR A 39 6.87 11.09 0.76
N GLU A 40 6.67 9.82 0.48
CA GLU A 40 6.86 9.25 -0.84
C GLU A 40 5.52 8.96 -1.51
N GLN A 41 5.55 8.84 -2.83
CA GLN A 41 4.38 8.46 -3.61
C GLN A 41 4.27 6.94 -3.68
N PRO A 42 3.13 6.35 -3.32
CA PRO A 42 2.93 4.90 -3.45
C PRO A 42 2.99 4.48 -4.92
N PHE A 43 3.68 3.38 -5.18
CA PHE A 43 3.79 2.77 -6.49
C PHE A 43 2.82 1.60 -6.66
N GLY A 44 2.75 0.74 -5.67
CA GLY A 44 1.90 -0.44 -5.70
C GLY A 44 1.89 -1.17 -4.36
N VAL A 45 1.21 -2.30 -4.33
CA VAL A 45 1.06 -3.14 -3.14
C VAL A 45 1.70 -4.49 -3.39
N ALA A 46 2.54 -4.94 -2.47
CA ALA A 46 3.22 -6.24 -2.57
C ALA A 46 2.22 -7.38 -2.46
N LEU A 47 2.22 -8.27 -3.44
CA LEU A 47 1.41 -9.49 -3.43
C LEU A 47 2.14 -10.67 -2.79
N THR A 48 3.46 -10.56 -2.65
CA THR A 48 4.31 -11.63 -2.13
C THR A 48 5.22 -11.10 -1.03
N SER A 49 5.66 -12.00 -0.16
CA SER A 49 6.73 -11.71 0.80
C SER A 49 8.08 -11.89 0.15
N THR A 50 9.15 -11.53 0.87
CA THR A 50 10.53 -11.82 0.47
C THR A 50 11.12 -12.98 1.26
N LYS A 51 10.27 -13.78 1.91
CA LYS A 51 10.71 -14.94 2.68
C LYS A 51 11.27 -16.04 1.78
N ASN A 52 12.32 -16.67 2.27
CA ASN A 52 12.81 -17.90 1.65
C ASN A 52 11.74 -19.00 1.83
N PRO A 53 11.24 -19.62 0.75
CA PRO A 53 10.15 -20.61 0.86
C PRO A 53 10.57 -21.90 1.58
N ILE A 54 11.86 -22.14 1.70
CA ILE A 54 12.39 -23.36 2.36
C ILE A 54 12.67 -23.09 3.83
N THR A 55 13.37 -22.00 4.16
CA THR A 55 13.81 -21.70 5.53
C THR A 55 12.87 -20.79 6.30
N GLY A 56 12.00 -20.06 5.60
CA GLY A 56 11.14 -19.05 6.19
C GLY A 56 11.86 -17.75 6.60
N ALA A 57 13.15 -17.63 6.31
CA ALA A 57 13.92 -16.45 6.66
C ALA A 57 13.56 -15.26 5.78
N ASN A 58 13.42 -14.08 6.37
CA ASN A 58 13.23 -12.82 5.63
C ASN A 58 14.51 -12.49 4.86
N GLN A 59 14.34 -12.08 3.60
CA GLN A 59 15.46 -11.73 2.73
C GLN A 59 15.28 -10.34 2.15
N THR A 60 16.39 -9.65 1.91
CA THR A 60 16.42 -8.35 1.20
C THR A 60 16.74 -8.57 -0.27
N ASN A 61 16.49 -7.55 -1.10
CA ASN A 61 16.83 -7.55 -2.52
C ASN A 61 16.22 -8.72 -3.30
N GLN A 62 14.98 -9.07 -2.97
CA GLN A 62 14.26 -10.15 -3.64
C GLN A 62 13.21 -9.60 -4.61
N ARG A 63 12.93 -10.39 -5.64
CA ARG A 63 11.88 -10.09 -6.59
C ARG A 63 10.52 -10.24 -5.93
N VAL A 64 9.66 -9.23 -6.11
CA VAL A 64 8.28 -9.23 -5.61
C VAL A 64 7.30 -8.94 -6.73
N ALA A 65 6.12 -9.51 -6.64
CA ALA A 65 4.99 -9.16 -7.49
C ALA A 65 4.24 -7.99 -6.84
N VAL A 66 3.92 -6.98 -7.63
CA VAL A 66 3.26 -5.76 -7.16
C VAL A 66 1.99 -5.55 -7.95
N VAL A 67 0.89 -5.32 -7.25
CA VAL A 67 -0.38 -4.93 -7.87
C VAL A 67 -0.54 -3.41 -7.81
N ARG A 68 -1.01 -2.83 -8.90
CA ARG A 68 -1.22 -1.39 -9.02
C ARG A 68 -2.68 -1.02 -9.28
N ARG A 69 -3.49 -1.94 -9.72
CA ARG A 69 -4.91 -1.75 -10.03
C ARG A 69 -5.74 -2.91 -9.49
N GLY A 70 -7.01 -2.65 -9.24
CA GLY A 70 -7.93 -3.63 -8.69
C GLY A 70 -8.04 -3.52 -7.19
N VAL A 71 -8.62 -4.53 -6.57
CA VAL A 71 -8.80 -4.61 -5.13
C VAL A 71 -7.66 -5.43 -4.52
N ALA A 72 -6.99 -4.88 -3.53
CA ALA A 72 -5.90 -5.56 -2.83
C ALA A 72 -6.11 -5.50 -1.32
N LYS A 73 -5.59 -6.51 -0.63
CA LYS A 73 -5.44 -6.47 0.83
C LYS A 73 -4.16 -5.74 1.18
N VAL A 74 -4.30 -4.67 1.93
CA VAL A 74 -3.21 -3.78 2.30
C VAL A 74 -3.03 -3.79 3.81
N LYS A 75 -1.79 -3.77 4.27
CA LYS A 75 -1.50 -3.74 5.71
C LYS A 75 -1.98 -2.45 6.35
N LEU A 76 -2.81 -2.60 7.37
CA LEU A 76 -3.37 -1.49 8.14
C LEU A 76 -2.54 -1.30 9.41
N VAL A 77 -2.15 -0.05 9.68
CA VAL A 77 -1.40 0.26 10.90
C VAL A 77 -2.22 -0.09 12.15
N SER A 78 -1.56 -0.59 13.20
CA SER A 78 -2.26 -1.06 14.42
C SER A 78 -2.97 0.05 15.19
N THR A 79 -2.57 1.29 14.98
CA THR A 79 -3.15 2.49 15.59
C THR A 79 -4.11 3.23 14.66
N ASN A 80 -4.69 2.52 13.69
CA ASN A 80 -5.53 3.12 12.67
C ASN A 80 -6.75 3.85 13.24
N SER A 81 -7.16 4.90 12.55
CA SER A 81 -8.45 5.54 12.75
C SER A 81 -9.58 4.62 12.27
N ALA A 82 -10.80 4.86 12.73
CA ALA A 82 -11.95 4.16 12.18
C ALA A 82 -12.10 4.49 10.69
N ILE A 83 -12.23 3.46 9.86
CA ILE A 83 -12.36 3.59 8.41
C ILE A 83 -13.70 3.01 8.00
N TYR A 84 -14.42 3.77 7.19
CA TYR A 84 -15.68 3.34 6.62
C TYR A 84 -15.53 3.10 5.13
N LYS A 85 -16.30 2.15 4.63
CA LYS A 85 -16.38 1.85 3.20
C LYS A 85 -16.59 3.13 2.39
N GLY A 86 -15.75 3.37 1.39
CA GLY A 86 -15.76 4.58 0.57
C GLY A 86 -14.80 5.67 1.05
N ASN A 87 -14.22 5.56 2.24
CA ASN A 87 -13.19 6.51 2.68
C ASN A 87 -11.91 6.34 1.87
N TYR A 88 -11.18 7.43 1.68
CA TYR A 88 -9.84 7.37 1.12
C TYR A 88 -8.85 6.82 2.14
N VAL A 89 -7.93 6.02 1.64
CA VAL A 89 -6.87 5.37 2.43
C VAL A 89 -5.53 5.83 1.88
N GLY A 90 -4.63 6.19 2.75
CA GLY A 90 -3.31 6.69 2.39
C GLY A 90 -2.20 6.06 3.21
N VAL A 91 -0.96 6.36 2.82
CA VAL A 91 0.22 5.87 3.53
C VAL A 91 0.25 6.47 4.93
N SER A 92 0.44 5.61 5.93
CA SER A 92 0.54 6.02 7.34
C SER A 92 1.96 6.48 7.71
N GLY A 93 2.13 6.90 8.95
CA GLY A 93 3.45 7.22 9.49
C GLY A 93 4.38 6.01 9.65
N THR A 94 3.84 4.80 9.59
CA THR A 94 4.61 3.55 9.59
C THR A 94 4.83 3.10 8.15
N ALA A 95 6.07 2.96 7.73
CA ALA A 95 6.42 2.63 6.35
C ALA A 95 5.75 1.32 5.89
N GLY A 96 5.12 1.37 4.72
CA GLY A 96 4.44 0.23 4.12
C GLY A 96 3.02 -0.03 4.62
N TYR A 97 2.56 0.67 5.63
CA TYR A 97 1.21 0.52 6.21
C TYR A 97 0.32 1.70 5.81
N VAL A 98 -0.98 1.46 5.81
CA VAL A 98 -1.98 2.49 5.49
C VAL A 98 -2.82 2.86 6.71
N ASP A 99 -3.44 4.02 6.62
CA ASP A 99 -4.46 4.52 7.54
C ASP A 99 -5.49 5.34 6.76
N LYS A 100 -6.53 5.78 7.43
CA LYS A 100 -7.48 6.71 6.85
C LYS A 100 -6.75 7.96 6.36
N LEU A 101 -6.97 8.34 5.12
CA LEU A 101 -6.39 9.55 4.55
C LEU A 101 -7.24 10.75 4.94
N THR A 102 -6.60 11.71 5.59
CA THR A 102 -7.20 13.02 5.87
C THR A 102 -6.62 14.03 4.90
N ILE A 103 -7.49 14.68 4.12
CA ILE A 103 -7.08 15.70 3.16
C ILE A 103 -6.92 17.02 3.89
N ASN A 104 -5.71 17.57 3.87
CA ASN A 104 -5.41 18.87 4.44
C ASN A 104 -5.50 19.94 3.34
N THR A 105 -6.49 20.83 3.45
CA THR A 105 -6.75 21.88 2.46
C THR A 105 -6.28 23.27 2.90
N SER A 106 -5.49 23.35 3.97
CA SER A 106 -5.04 24.65 4.51
C SER A 106 -4.12 25.42 3.58
N SER A 107 -3.45 24.74 2.66
CA SER A 107 -2.64 25.35 1.60
C SER A 107 -2.58 24.42 0.40
N VAL A 108 -2.15 24.95 -0.75
CA VAL A 108 -1.93 24.13 -1.95
C VAL A 108 -0.87 23.06 -1.71
N ALA A 109 0.21 23.43 -1.01
CA ALA A 109 1.28 22.48 -0.69
C ALA A 109 0.77 21.34 0.20
N ASN A 110 -0.04 21.62 1.21
CA ASN A 110 -0.62 20.61 2.10
C ASN A 110 -1.64 19.73 1.37
N LEU A 111 -2.42 20.30 0.48
CA LEU A 111 -3.35 19.54 -0.37
C LEU A 111 -2.58 18.52 -1.23
N TRP A 112 -1.55 18.96 -1.93
CA TRP A 112 -0.71 18.07 -2.74
C TRP A 112 -0.04 16.98 -1.92
N ALA A 113 0.48 17.33 -0.74
CA ALA A 113 1.09 16.36 0.17
C ALA A 113 0.08 15.29 0.62
N SER A 114 -1.17 15.68 0.88
CA SER A 114 -2.24 14.74 1.21
C SER A 114 -2.59 13.83 0.05
N LEU A 115 -2.81 14.40 -1.14
CA LEU A 115 -3.20 13.64 -2.34
C LEU A 115 -2.12 12.65 -2.77
N ARG A 116 -0.84 13.01 -2.60
CA ARG A 116 0.29 12.16 -2.95
C ARG A 116 0.32 10.85 -2.16
N LYS A 117 -0.16 10.87 -0.93
CA LYS A 117 -0.21 9.69 -0.06
C LYS A 117 -1.34 8.71 -0.40
N CYS A 118 -2.28 9.10 -1.25
CA CYS A 118 -3.47 8.30 -1.52
C CYS A 118 -3.09 6.95 -2.15
N VAL A 119 -3.57 5.88 -1.53
CA VAL A 119 -3.45 4.51 -2.05
C VAL A 119 -4.71 4.11 -2.78
N GLY A 120 -5.88 4.45 -2.23
CA GLY A 120 -7.14 4.09 -2.84
C GLY A 120 -8.34 4.34 -1.96
N ILE A 121 -9.40 3.60 -2.21
CA ILE A 121 -10.68 3.71 -1.53
C ILE A 121 -10.95 2.43 -0.74
N ALA A 122 -11.32 2.58 0.54
CA ALA A 122 -11.65 1.44 1.40
C ALA A 122 -12.89 0.72 0.88
N MET A 123 -12.79 -0.60 0.77
CA MET A 123 -13.87 -1.49 0.33
C MET A 123 -14.56 -2.20 1.49
N GLU A 124 -14.12 -1.95 2.70
CA GLU A 124 -14.70 -2.52 3.93
C GLU A 124 -14.56 -1.55 5.10
N ASN A 125 -15.32 -1.81 6.16
CA ASN A 125 -15.24 -1.04 7.40
C ASN A 125 -14.17 -1.62 8.31
N LYS A 126 -13.44 -0.74 9.01
CA LYS A 126 -12.47 -1.13 10.04
C LYS A 126 -12.66 -0.27 11.28
N SER A 127 -12.71 -0.92 12.43
CA SER A 127 -12.75 -0.23 13.72
C SER A 127 -11.41 0.45 13.99
N ALA A 128 -11.44 1.51 14.80
CA ALA A 128 -10.19 2.14 15.26
C ALA A 128 -9.31 1.13 16.00
N ASN A 129 -8.01 1.23 15.83
CA ASN A 129 -7.00 0.40 16.48
C ASN A 129 -7.17 -1.11 16.21
N SER A 130 -7.70 -1.48 15.05
CA SER A 130 -7.92 -2.88 14.69
C SER A 130 -6.72 -3.52 13.98
N GLY A 131 -5.94 -2.73 13.25
CA GLY A 131 -4.79 -3.26 12.52
C GLY A 131 -5.15 -4.32 11.49
N GLY A 132 -4.21 -5.21 11.21
CA GLY A 132 -4.42 -6.31 10.26
C GLY A 132 -4.35 -5.86 8.81
N TYR A 133 -5.37 -6.20 8.03
CA TYR A 133 -5.48 -5.86 6.61
C TYR A 133 -6.77 -5.13 6.34
N ILE A 134 -6.76 -4.34 5.28
CA ILE A 134 -7.95 -3.69 4.74
C ILE A 134 -8.01 -3.90 3.23
N GLU A 135 -9.19 -4.20 2.71
CA GLU A 135 -9.41 -4.27 1.26
C GLU A 135 -9.54 -2.85 0.70
N VAL A 136 -8.74 -2.54 -0.30
CA VAL A 136 -8.64 -1.21 -0.91
C VAL A 136 -8.75 -1.35 -2.42
N LEU A 137 -9.63 -0.55 -3.02
CA LEU A 137 -9.63 -0.33 -4.47
C LEU A 137 -8.50 0.63 -4.80
N LEU A 138 -7.48 0.12 -5.48
CA LEU A 138 -6.25 0.87 -5.74
C LEU A 138 -6.46 1.94 -6.81
N LEU A 139 -5.91 3.13 -6.58
CA LEU A 139 -5.95 4.27 -7.51
C LEU A 139 -4.56 4.65 -8.02
N LEU A 140 -3.59 3.77 -7.87
CA LEU A 140 -2.17 4.08 -8.08
C LEU A 140 -1.75 4.22 -9.55
N GLY A 141 -2.47 3.61 -10.46
CA GLY A 141 -2.10 3.60 -11.87
C GLY A 141 -2.88 4.58 -12.75
N GLY A 142 -3.76 5.40 -12.21
CA GLY A 142 -4.75 6.11 -13.00
C GLY A 142 -4.89 7.60 -12.73
N VAL A 143 -3.98 8.17 -12.00
CA VAL A 143 -4.08 9.60 -11.68
C VAL A 143 -3.05 10.39 -12.44
#